data_d531540aad35a5184a847e9e937f5faa
#
_entry.id   d531540aad35a5184a847e9e937f5faa
#
_cell.length_a   1.000
_cell.length_b   1.000
_cell.length_c   1.000
_cell.angle_alpha   90.00
_cell.angle_beta   90.00
_cell.angle_gamma   90.00
#
_symmetry.space_group_name_H-M   'P 1'
#
loop_
_entity.id
_entity.type
_entity.pdbx_description
1 polymer ?
#
loop_
_entity_poly.entity_id
_entity_poly.type
_entity_poly.pdbx_seq_one_letter_code
_entity_poly.pdbx_strand_id
1 'polypeptide(L)'
;MPWALLGALWVAEMTSSFESAMILAALKVLVVQFGDAASVGWLVTAFLIVGAAVSAVVGRLGDIYGRRRVLLVVLAIGMAGSLLSAASSTYGLVLAGRVMQGSTAAILPLAIGLVRENLPAERVPAGIGLMISGASIGTAAGLILGGMIVDAYSWHGIFLASAGFCLTSLLLVRALVPPSRRAVLSQPVDWWSGILFAPGVTLVLLYLAGGKAWGFGSPAALALLVAGLALCLLWWRRALSSANPLIDVRTLAHRPIAVVCAASALVAMGTLQITVFFSLLLQAPVWTGLGLGLSATVAGLAKLPSNLTSVFAGPLSGWLTGRGGGRKAMVTGGLITTFGWTLVLFDTSSLGVIIAQLIVISFGTTMLFAVAPTIIAAEVPPERTSEVTGMLGVIRGLFMGVGSQIVTTLLALDSVTKGAERYPSPQAYHWALFVIIGLTAAATAVSLALPRRTATPSRRPA
;
A
#
# COMPACT_ATOMS: atom_id res chain seq x y z
N MET A 1 -5.80 -29.16 -4.94
CA MET A 1 -6.09 -28.28 -3.80
C MET A 1 -5.41 -26.89 -3.79
N PRO A 2 -4.82 -26.40 -4.86
CA PRO A 2 -4.23 -25.04 -4.85
C PRO A 2 -5.27 -23.93 -4.69
N TRP A 3 -6.52 -24.14 -5.11
CA TRP A 3 -7.59 -23.12 -5.03
C TRP A 3 -8.06 -22.82 -3.61
N ALA A 4 -8.11 -23.83 -2.73
CA ALA A 4 -8.49 -23.60 -1.33
C ALA A 4 -7.44 -22.76 -0.59
N LEU A 5 -6.15 -23.02 -0.82
CA LEU A 5 -5.05 -22.22 -0.31
C LEU A 5 -5.13 -20.78 -0.85
N LEU A 6 -5.28 -20.62 -2.17
CA LEU A 6 -5.40 -19.29 -2.79
C LEU A 6 -6.61 -18.54 -2.25
N GLY A 7 -7.74 -19.19 -2.05
CA GLY A 7 -8.93 -18.59 -1.45
C GLY A 7 -8.70 -18.10 -0.02
N ALA A 8 -8.03 -18.92 0.82
CA ALA A 8 -7.70 -18.52 2.18
C ALA A 8 -6.75 -17.31 2.25
N LEU A 9 -5.73 -17.29 1.39
CA LEU A 9 -4.78 -16.17 1.31
C LEU A 9 -5.44 -14.91 0.73
N TRP A 10 -6.35 -15.08 -0.22
CA TRP A 10 -7.12 -14.00 -0.83
C TRP A 10 -8.04 -13.31 0.19
N VAL A 11 -8.75 -14.10 1.03
CA VAL A 11 -9.57 -13.56 2.12
C VAL A 11 -8.69 -12.86 3.17
N ALA A 12 -7.51 -13.40 3.48
CA ALA A 12 -6.57 -12.76 4.39
C ALA A 12 -6.09 -11.39 3.84
N GLU A 13 -5.81 -11.29 2.53
CA GLU A 13 -5.43 -10.01 1.92
C GLU A 13 -6.59 -9.01 1.89
N MET A 14 -7.81 -9.47 1.64
CA MET A 14 -9.01 -8.62 1.78
C MET A 14 -9.12 -8.02 3.17
N THR A 15 -8.76 -8.76 4.23
CA THR A 15 -8.83 -8.28 5.62
C THR A 15 -7.97 -7.04 5.84
N SER A 16 -6.70 -7.05 5.41
CA SER A 16 -5.81 -5.88 5.53
C SER A 16 -6.35 -4.66 4.80
N SER A 17 -6.84 -4.86 3.58
CA SER A 17 -7.39 -3.79 2.76
C SER A 17 -8.73 -3.27 3.28
N PHE A 18 -9.56 -4.13 3.85
CA PHE A 18 -10.78 -3.77 4.56
C PHE A 18 -10.47 -2.88 5.77
N GLU A 19 -9.51 -3.28 6.62
CA GLU A 19 -9.08 -2.51 7.79
C GLU A 19 -8.55 -1.11 7.44
N SER A 20 -7.84 -1.02 6.32
CA SER A 20 -7.34 0.27 5.81
C SER A 20 -8.48 1.19 5.34
N ALA A 21 -9.52 0.64 4.72
CA ALA A 21 -10.56 1.41 4.05
C ALA A 21 -11.77 1.73 4.93
N MET A 22 -12.17 0.82 5.84
CA MET A 22 -13.39 0.99 6.67
C MET A 22 -13.37 2.26 7.52
N ILE A 23 -12.19 2.67 8.01
CA ILE A 23 -12.05 3.86 8.85
C ILE A 23 -12.44 5.15 8.09
N LEU A 24 -12.22 5.16 6.76
CA LEU A 24 -12.57 6.30 5.92
C LEU A 24 -14.08 6.54 5.87
N ALA A 25 -14.89 5.48 5.96
CA ALA A 25 -16.33 5.58 6.04
C ALA A 25 -16.82 6.17 7.37
N ALA A 26 -16.06 5.96 8.46
CA ALA A 26 -16.39 6.43 9.79
C ALA A 26 -15.82 7.82 10.13
N LEU A 27 -15.00 8.43 9.28
CA LEU A 27 -14.26 9.66 9.61
C LEU A 27 -15.14 10.76 10.17
N LYS A 28 -16.30 11.04 9.55
CA LYS A 28 -17.22 12.10 9.98
C LYS A 28 -17.73 11.86 11.41
N VAL A 29 -18.13 10.64 11.73
CA VAL A 29 -18.65 10.27 13.05
C VAL A 29 -17.53 10.29 14.10
N LEU A 30 -16.32 9.84 13.72
CA LEU A 30 -15.15 9.87 14.61
C LEU A 30 -14.70 11.31 14.92
N VAL A 31 -14.80 12.25 13.97
CA VAL A 31 -14.54 13.67 14.22
C VAL A 31 -15.53 14.25 15.23
N VAL A 32 -16.82 13.89 15.12
CA VAL A 32 -17.83 14.29 16.12
C VAL A 32 -17.52 13.67 17.49
N GLN A 33 -17.09 12.40 17.52
CA GLN A 33 -16.80 11.67 18.77
C GLN A 33 -15.56 12.21 19.49
N PHE A 34 -14.48 12.50 18.75
CA PHE A 34 -13.17 12.88 19.33
C PHE A 34 -12.87 14.39 19.22
N GLY A 35 -13.75 15.17 18.61
CA GLY A 35 -13.73 16.63 18.60
C GLY A 35 -12.70 17.30 17.71
N ASP A 36 -11.81 16.55 17.04
CA ASP A 36 -10.74 17.11 16.23
C ASP A 36 -10.39 16.25 15.01
N ALA A 37 -10.47 16.85 13.83
CA ALA A 37 -10.17 16.20 12.55
C ALA A 37 -8.69 15.78 12.41
N ALA A 38 -7.76 16.53 13.02
CA ALA A 38 -6.34 16.19 12.97
C ALA A 38 -6.05 14.93 13.79
N SER A 39 -6.61 14.82 14.99
CA SER A 39 -6.51 13.62 15.83
C SER A 39 -7.11 12.40 15.13
N VAL A 40 -8.28 12.53 14.51
CA VAL A 40 -8.91 11.44 13.76
C VAL A 40 -8.06 11.04 12.53
N GLY A 41 -7.40 11.98 11.88
CA GLY A 41 -6.43 11.70 10.82
C GLY A 41 -5.30 10.77 11.27
N TRP A 42 -4.88 10.84 12.54
CA TRP A 42 -3.88 9.93 13.09
C TRP A 42 -4.34 8.47 13.19
N LEU A 43 -5.64 8.20 13.30
CA LEU A 43 -6.17 6.83 13.27
C LEU A 43 -5.93 6.15 11.91
N VAL A 44 -5.93 6.92 10.83
CA VAL A 44 -5.55 6.41 9.49
C VAL A 44 -4.03 6.33 9.35
N THR A 45 -3.35 7.40 9.74
CA THR A 45 -1.90 7.56 9.56
C THR A 45 -1.10 6.55 10.36
N ALA A 46 -1.47 6.28 11.63
CA ALA A 46 -0.78 5.32 12.47
C ALA A 46 -0.82 3.90 11.88
N PHE A 47 -1.96 3.46 11.35
CA PHE A 47 -2.08 2.19 10.63
C PHE A 47 -1.10 2.11 9.46
N LEU A 48 -1.04 3.15 8.62
CA LEU A 48 -0.18 3.18 7.42
C LEU A 48 1.31 3.22 7.78
N ILE A 49 1.69 4.03 8.78
CA ILE A 49 3.08 4.15 9.23
C ILE A 49 3.59 2.81 9.77
N VAL A 50 2.82 2.20 10.68
CA VAL A 50 3.20 0.91 11.27
C VAL A 50 3.24 -0.16 10.17
N GLY A 51 2.23 -0.18 9.29
CA GLY A 51 2.17 -1.11 8.16
C GLY A 51 3.41 -1.03 7.28
N ALA A 52 3.82 0.17 6.91
CA ALA A 52 5.03 0.37 6.12
C ALA A 52 6.29 -0.06 6.90
N ALA A 53 6.45 0.40 8.15
CA ALA A 53 7.66 0.17 8.94
C ALA A 53 7.90 -1.32 9.27
N VAL A 54 6.84 -2.08 9.57
CA VAL A 54 6.97 -3.48 10.02
C VAL A 54 6.92 -4.50 8.87
N SER A 55 6.46 -4.12 7.69
CA SER A 55 6.21 -5.04 6.58
C SER A 55 7.44 -5.88 6.19
N ALA A 56 8.63 -5.25 6.10
CA ALA A 56 9.87 -5.95 5.77
C ALA A 56 10.36 -6.86 6.92
N VAL A 57 10.29 -6.37 8.16
CA VAL A 57 10.68 -7.13 9.35
C VAL A 57 9.80 -8.36 9.51
N VAL A 58 8.49 -8.19 9.46
CA VAL A 58 7.51 -9.28 9.59
C VAL A 58 7.62 -10.25 8.41
N GLY A 59 7.85 -9.74 7.19
CA GLY A 59 8.14 -10.57 6.02
C GLY A 59 9.34 -11.49 6.27
N ARG A 60 10.45 -10.94 6.79
CA ARG A 60 11.65 -11.72 7.13
C ARG A 60 11.40 -12.72 8.26
N LEU A 61 10.64 -12.34 9.28
CA LEU A 61 10.23 -13.27 10.34
C LEU A 61 9.44 -14.45 9.75
N GLY A 62 8.58 -14.20 8.76
CA GLY A 62 7.88 -15.24 8.02
C GLY A 62 8.82 -16.17 7.27
N ASP A 63 9.84 -15.64 6.62
CA ASP A 63 10.85 -16.42 5.91
C ASP A 63 11.68 -17.31 6.85
N ILE A 64 11.97 -16.83 8.08
CA ILE A 64 12.75 -17.57 9.10
C ILE A 64 11.90 -18.59 9.85
N TYR A 65 10.77 -18.17 10.42
CA TYR A 65 9.98 -18.97 11.35
C TYR A 65 8.83 -19.73 10.69
N GLY A 66 8.64 -19.53 9.38
CA GLY A 66 7.55 -20.10 8.59
C GLY A 66 6.40 -19.10 8.39
N ARG A 67 6.13 -18.78 7.13
CA ARG A 67 5.18 -17.75 6.68
C ARG A 67 3.78 -17.97 7.22
N ARG A 68 3.26 -19.21 7.19
CA ARG A 68 1.94 -19.53 7.75
C ARG A 68 1.87 -19.17 9.23
N ARG A 69 2.88 -19.54 10.02
CA ARG A 69 2.88 -19.28 11.47
C ARG A 69 2.87 -17.78 11.76
N VAL A 70 3.71 -17.01 11.07
CA VAL A 70 3.78 -15.55 11.24
C VAL A 70 2.51 -14.89 10.73
N LEU A 71 1.90 -15.36 9.64
CA LEU A 71 0.61 -14.87 9.14
C LEU A 71 -0.51 -15.07 10.18
N LEU A 72 -0.57 -16.22 10.85
CA LEU A 72 -1.55 -16.46 11.93
C LEU A 72 -1.34 -15.50 13.12
N VAL A 73 -0.08 -15.20 13.48
CA VAL A 73 0.23 -14.23 14.54
C VAL A 73 -0.18 -12.82 14.12
N VAL A 74 0.10 -12.42 12.89
CA VAL A 74 -0.30 -11.10 12.36
C VAL A 74 -1.82 -10.93 12.38
N LEU A 75 -2.58 -11.96 11.92
CA LEU A 75 -4.04 -11.95 11.96
C LEU A 75 -4.58 -11.90 13.39
N ALA A 76 -3.93 -12.60 14.34
CA ALA A 76 -4.31 -12.54 15.75
C ALA A 76 -4.05 -11.16 16.38
N ILE A 77 -2.93 -10.50 16.03
CA ILE A 77 -2.62 -9.13 16.47
C ILE A 77 -3.63 -8.14 15.87
N GLY A 78 -3.95 -8.24 14.58
CA GLY A 78 -4.97 -7.42 13.92
C GLY A 78 -6.34 -7.60 14.57
N MET A 79 -6.75 -8.84 14.85
CA MET A 79 -7.99 -9.15 15.56
C MET A 79 -8.02 -8.52 16.96
N ALA A 80 -6.94 -8.67 17.74
CA ALA A 80 -6.84 -8.08 19.07
C ALA A 80 -6.92 -6.55 19.02
N GLY A 81 -6.24 -5.90 18.05
CA GLY A 81 -6.32 -4.46 17.81
C GLY A 81 -7.75 -4.02 17.43
N SER A 82 -8.44 -4.80 16.60
CA SER A 82 -9.83 -4.55 16.23
C SER A 82 -10.78 -4.66 17.43
N LEU A 83 -10.63 -5.70 18.25
CA LEU A 83 -11.41 -5.87 19.48
C LEU A 83 -11.14 -4.76 20.50
N LEU A 84 -9.87 -4.34 20.66
CA LEU A 84 -9.50 -3.22 21.53
C LEU A 84 -10.19 -1.92 21.08
N SER A 85 -10.18 -1.63 19.77
CA SER A 85 -10.84 -0.44 19.23
C SER A 85 -12.37 -0.53 19.33
N ALA A 86 -12.95 -1.73 19.17
CA ALA A 86 -14.40 -1.95 19.31
C ALA A 86 -14.89 -1.82 20.75
N ALA A 87 -14.07 -2.20 21.72
CA ALA A 87 -14.43 -2.19 23.15
C ALA A 87 -14.21 -0.84 23.83
N SER A 88 -13.66 0.17 23.15
CA SER A 88 -13.28 1.44 23.79
C SER A 88 -13.79 2.66 23.04
N SER A 89 -14.25 3.66 23.80
CA SER A 89 -14.54 5.01 23.30
C SER A 89 -13.42 6.01 23.61
N THR A 90 -12.29 5.55 24.19
CA THR A 90 -11.14 6.39 24.50
C THR A 90 -10.22 6.49 23.28
N TYR A 91 -9.94 7.70 22.82
CA TYR A 91 -9.07 7.94 21.64
C TYR A 91 -7.75 7.16 21.68
N GLY A 92 -7.04 7.19 22.81
CA GLY A 92 -5.74 6.51 22.96
C GLY A 92 -5.82 5.00 22.77
N LEU A 93 -6.89 4.34 23.24
CA LEU A 93 -7.08 2.90 23.05
C LEU A 93 -7.49 2.56 21.61
N VAL A 94 -8.31 3.39 20.97
CA VAL A 94 -8.63 3.23 19.56
C VAL A 94 -7.37 3.41 18.70
N LEU A 95 -6.53 4.41 19.01
CA LEU A 95 -5.25 4.61 18.33
C LEU A 95 -4.29 3.41 18.54
N ALA A 96 -4.19 2.88 19.77
CA ALA A 96 -3.40 1.69 20.04
C ALA A 96 -3.90 0.48 19.24
N GLY A 97 -5.22 0.29 19.14
CA GLY A 97 -5.81 -0.74 18.29
C GLY A 97 -5.45 -0.53 16.81
N ARG A 98 -5.46 0.71 16.30
CA ARG A 98 -5.04 1.04 14.93
C ARG A 98 -3.56 0.74 14.67
N VAL A 99 -2.69 1.00 15.65
CA VAL A 99 -1.27 0.61 15.61
C VAL A 99 -1.13 -0.91 15.48
N MET A 100 -1.87 -1.69 16.27
CA MET A 100 -1.86 -3.15 16.19
C MET A 100 -2.37 -3.65 14.82
N GLN A 101 -3.49 -3.11 14.34
CA GLN A 101 -4.04 -3.41 13.00
C GLN A 101 -3.03 -3.10 11.89
N GLY A 102 -2.18 -2.08 12.02
CA GLY A 102 -1.14 -1.76 11.04
C GLY A 102 -0.23 -2.94 10.69
N SER A 103 -0.04 -3.91 11.61
CA SER A 103 0.74 -5.12 11.35
C SER A 103 0.17 -5.98 10.20
N THR A 104 -1.15 -5.89 9.92
CA THR A 104 -1.82 -6.65 8.85
C THR A 104 -1.36 -6.25 7.44
N ALA A 105 -0.70 -5.10 7.27
CA ALA A 105 -0.05 -4.76 6.00
C ALA A 105 1.05 -5.77 5.59
N ALA A 106 1.57 -6.56 6.55
CA ALA A 106 2.51 -7.64 6.27
C ALA A 106 1.85 -8.92 5.71
N ILE A 107 0.51 -8.98 5.62
CA ILE A 107 -0.22 -10.12 5.04
C ILE A 107 0.19 -10.31 3.58
N LEU A 108 0.25 -9.25 2.78
CA LEU A 108 0.60 -9.33 1.37
C LEU A 108 1.98 -9.97 1.12
N PRO A 109 3.10 -9.51 1.71
CA PRO A 109 4.39 -10.15 1.51
C PRO A 109 4.43 -11.59 2.00
N LEU A 110 3.76 -11.94 3.09
CA LEU A 110 3.65 -13.31 3.58
C LEU A 110 2.82 -14.19 2.63
N ALA A 111 1.70 -13.67 2.11
CA ALA A 111 0.86 -14.36 1.14
C ALA A 111 1.61 -14.62 -0.17
N ILE A 112 2.39 -13.65 -0.67
CA ILE A 112 3.24 -13.82 -1.87
C ILE A 112 4.28 -14.92 -1.64
N GLY A 113 4.92 -14.94 -0.48
CA GLY A 113 5.84 -15.98 -0.10
C GLY A 113 5.18 -17.37 -0.05
N LEU A 114 3.95 -17.47 0.50
CA LEU A 114 3.17 -18.72 0.55
C LEU A 114 2.70 -19.15 -0.85
N VAL A 115 2.29 -18.23 -1.70
CA VAL A 115 1.97 -18.51 -3.11
C VAL A 115 3.17 -19.11 -3.81
N ARG A 116 4.36 -18.52 -3.66
CA ARG A 116 5.60 -19.02 -4.25
C ARG A 116 6.01 -20.39 -3.71
N GLU A 117 5.77 -20.65 -2.43
CA GLU A 117 6.12 -21.91 -1.76
C GLU A 117 5.24 -23.09 -2.21
N ASN A 118 3.96 -22.83 -2.55
CA ASN A 118 2.95 -23.83 -2.75
C ASN A 118 2.46 -24.00 -4.19
N LEU A 119 2.82 -23.07 -5.10
CA LEU A 119 2.41 -23.14 -6.50
C LEU A 119 3.59 -23.48 -7.42
N PRO A 120 3.34 -24.17 -8.55
CA PRO A 120 4.32 -24.31 -9.62
C PRO A 120 4.75 -22.93 -10.14
N ALA A 121 6.02 -22.79 -10.55
CA ALA A 121 6.61 -21.51 -10.94
C ALA A 121 5.80 -20.77 -12.01
N GLU A 122 5.20 -21.51 -12.96
CA GLU A 122 4.38 -20.95 -14.05
C GLU A 122 3.08 -20.31 -13.55
N ARG A 123 2.57 -20.72 -12.39
CA ARG A 123 1.32 -20.23 -11.79
C ARG A 123 1.54 -19.15 -10.73
N VAL A 124 2.77 -18.96 -10.27
CA VAL A 124 3.10 -17.92 -9.26
C VAL A 124 2.68 -16.52 -9.69
N PRO A 125 2.95 -16.07 -10.94
CA PRO A 125 2.52 -14.73 -11.37
C PRO A 125 1.00 -14.52 -11.28
N ALA A 126 0.21 -15.52 -11.69
CA ALA A 126 -1.25 -15.46 -11.61
C ALA A 126 -1.74 -15.47 -10.15
N GLY A 127 -1.10 -16.27 -9.29
CA GLY A 127 -1.39 -16.29 -7.86
C GLY A 127 -1.14 -14.95 -7.18
N ILE A 128 -0.01 -14.29 -7.49
CA ILE A 128 0.30 -12.95 -6.98
C ILE A 128 -0.72 -11.92 -7.50
N GLY A 129 -1.06 -11.98 -8.79
CA GLY A 129 -2.11 -11.14 -9.37
C GLY A 129 -3.45 -11.29 -8.65
N LEU A 130 -3.81 -12.52 -8.26
CA LEU A 130 -5.02 -12.79 -7.48
C LEU A 130 -4.95 -12.14 -6.09
N MET A 131 -3.81 -12.18 -5.39
CA MET A 131 -3.66 -11.50 -4.10
C MET A 131 -3.92 -9.99 -4.23
N ILE A 132 -3.35 -9.35 -5.26
CA ILE A 132 -3.58 -7.92 -5.51
C ILE A 132 -5.05 -7.61 -5.83
N SER A 133 -5.77 -8.51 -6.52
CA SER A 133 -7.21 -8.34 -6.75
C SER A 133 -8.01 -8.40 -5.43
N GLY A 134 -7.57 -9.20 -4.49
CA GLY A 134 -8.14 -9.28 -3.13
C GLY A 134 -8.06 -7.94 -2.40
N ALA A 135 -6.94 -7.23 -2.53
CA ALA A 135 -6.78 -5.90 -1.97
C ALA A 135 -7.83 -4.90 -2.52
N SER A 136 -8.09 -4.94 -3.83
CA SER A 136 -9.10 -4.05 -4.46
C SER A 136 -10.51 -4.34 -3.94
N ILE A 137 -10.89 -5.62 -3.81
CA ILE A 137 -12.20 -6.02 -3.26
C ILE A 137 -12.29 -5.67 -1.78
N GLY A 138 -11.24 -5.93 -0.99
CA GLY A 138 -11.19 -5.58 0.43
C GLY A 138 -11.38 -4.08 0.66
N THR A 139 -10.76 -3.24 -0.18
CA THR A 139 -10.94 -1.79 -0.13
C THR A 139 -12.39 -1.38 -0.44
N ALA A 140 -12.99 -1.94 -1.50
CA ALA A 140 -14.40 -1.66 -1.84
C ALA A 140 -15.35 -2.13 -0.73
N ALA A 141 -15.14 -3.33 -0.21
CA ALA A 141 -15.92 -3.87 0.91
C ALA A 141 -15.79 -2.99 2.17
N GLY A 142 -14.56 -2.52 2.48
CA GLY A 142 -14.33 -1.63 3.62
C GLY A 142 -15.10 -0.32 3.54
N LEU A 143 -15.16 0.29 2.36
CA LEU A 143 -15.92 1.52 2.14
C LEU A 143 -17.43 1.28 2.22
N ILE A 144 -17.95 0.24 1.52
CA ILE A 144 -19.37 -0.04 1.44
C ILE A 144 -19.92 -0.55 2.79
N LEU A 145 -19.35 -1.65 3.27
CA LEU A 145 -19.80 -2.26 4.54
C LEU A 145 -19.51 -1.33 5.72
N GLY A 146 -18.37 -0.63 5.69
CA GLY A 146 -18.02 0.36 6.71
C GLY A 146 -19.08 1.46 6.80
N GLY A 147 -19.51 2.02 5.66
CA GLY A 147 -20.59 3.02 5.60
C GLY A 147 -21.90 2.46 6.12
N MET A 148 -22.34 1.31 5.62
CA MET A 148 -23.59 0.66 6.04
C MET A 148 -23.63 0.36 7.55
N ILE A 149 -22.50 -0.08 8.12
CA ILE A 149 -22.39 -0.38 9.55
C ILE A 149 -22.47 0.89 10.39
N VAL A 150 -21.79 1.95 9.96
CA VAL A 150 -21.81 3.25 10.67
C VAL A 150 -23.19 3.87 10.65
N ASP A 151 -23.89 3.79 9.51
CA ASP A 151 -25.22 4.35 9.35
C ASP A 151 -26.28 3.56 10.12
N ALA A 152 -26.16 2.22 10.18
CA ALA A 152 -27.16 1.36 10.81
C ALA A 152 -26.95 1.16 12.32
N TYR A 153 -25.70 1.23 12.80
CA TYR A 153 -25.39 0.90 14.19
C TYR A 153 -24.53 1.99 14.85
N SER A 154 -23.19 1.80 14.82
CA SER A 154 -22.24 2.73 15.38
C SER A 154 -20.85 2.52 14.76
N TRP A 155 -19.97 3.51 14.93
CA TRP A 155 -18.58 3.39 14.47
C TRP A 155 -17.79 2.22 15.12
N HIS A 156 -18.17 1.74 16.32
CA HIS A 156 -17.59 0.54 16.93
C HIS A 156 -17.83 -0.72 16.08
N GLY A 157 -18.96 -0.77 15.37
CA GLY A 157 -19.36 -1.89 14.51
C GLY A 157 -18.35 -2.18 13.40
N ILE A 158 -17.67 -1.16 12.85
CA ILE A 158 -16.63 -1.38 11.82
C ILE A 158 -15.46 -2.21 12.37
N PHE A 159 -15.07 -1.95 13.62
CA PHE A 159 -13.99 -2.71 14.27
C PHE A 159 -14.43 -4.13 14.62
N LEU A 160 -15.69 -4.35 15.01
CA LEU A 160 -16.25 -5.70 15.18
C LEU A 160 -16.26 -6.48 13.85
N ALA A 161 -16.66 -5.83 12.76
CA ALA A 161 -16.61 -6.43 11.43
C ALA A 161 -15.15 -6.80 11.05
N SER A 162 -14.20 -5.91 11.31
CA SER A 162 -12.77 -6.17 11.11
C SER A 162 -12.28 -7.38 11.92
N ALA A 163 -12.65 -7.46 13.20
CA ALA A 163 -12.32 -8.63 14.03
C ALA A 163 -12.90 -9.93 13.45
N GLY A 164 -14.13 -9.88 12.92
CA GLY A 164 -14.78 -11.01 12.23
C GLY A 164 -14.02 -11.43 10.96
N PHE A 165 -13.57 -10.47 10.14
CA PHE A 165 -12.73 -10.75 8.98
C PHE A 165 -11.38 -11.37 9.38
N CYS A 166 -10.72 -10.84 10.42
CA CYS A 166 -9.48 -11.41 10.96
C CYS A 166 -9.68 -12.84 11.46
N LEU A 167 -10.76 -13.09 12.22
CA LEU A 167 -11.09 -14.43 12.71
C LEU A 167 -11.35 -15.41 11.57
N THR A 168 -12.15 -15.03 10.59
CA THR A 168 -12.44 -15.84 9.42
C THR A 168 -11.16 -16.16 8.66
N SER A 169 -10.30 -15.18 8.41
CA SER A 169 -9.01 -15.35 7.76
C SER A 169 -8.10 -16.29 8.56
N LEU A 170 -8.05 -16.11 9.89
CA LEU A 170 -7.25 -16.97 10.78
C LEU A 170 -7.70 -18.43 10.69
N LEU A 171 -9.01 -18.69 10.74
CA LEU A 171 -9.57 -20.04 10.64
C LEU A 171 -9.31 -20.66 9.27
N LEU A 172 -9.50 -19.90 8.17
CA LEU A 172 -9.22 -20.37 6.82
C LEU A 172 -7.73 -20.66 6.60
N VAL A 173 -6.85 -19.77 7.03
CA VAL A 173 -5.39 -19.99 6.93
C VAL A 173 -4.96 -21.19 7.77
N ARG A 174 -5.51 -21.35 8.98
CA ARG A 174 -5.22 -22.50 9.83
C ARG A 174 -5.69 -23.83 9.20
N ALA A 175 -6.83 -23.83 8.54
CA ALA A 175 -7.42 -25.06 7.99
C ALA A 175 -6.85 -25.41 6.60
N LEU A 176 -6.62 -24.42 5.74
CA LEU A 176 -6.42 -24.65 4.30
C LEU A 176 -4.98 -24.37 3.82
N VAL A 177 -4.18 -23.62 4.59
CA VAL A 177 -2.79 -23.34 4.22
C VAL A 177 -1.88 -24.39 4.88
N PRO A 178 -1.05 -25.14 4.13
CA PRO A 178 -0.13 -26.10 4.70
C PRO A 178 0.96 -25.45 5.54
N PRO A 179 1.57 -26.18 6.49
CA PRO A 179 2.71 -25.68 7.26
C PRO A 179 3.85 -25.25 6.34
N SER A 180 4.38 -24.05 6.57
CA SER A 180 5.50 -23.53 5.78
C SER A 180 6.82 -24.20 6.16
N ARG A 181 7.72 -24.29 5.18
CA ARG A 181 9.11 -24.65 5.42
C ARG A 181 9.78 -23.54 6.21
N ARG A 182 10.65 -23.91 7.14
CA ARG A 182 11.51 -22.95 7.85
C ARG A 182 12.82 -22.80 7.09
N ALA A 183 13.36 -21.60 7.07
CA ALA A 183 14.70 -21.41 6.51
C ALA A 183 15.74 -22.12 7.37
N VAL A 184 16.63 -22.88 6.72
CA VAL A 184 17.84 -23.42 7.37
C VAL A 184 18.87 -22.30 7.35
N LEU A 185 19.14 -21.71 8.51
CA LEU A 185 20.10 -20.62 8.65
C LEU A 185 21.48 -21.18 8.93
N SER A 186 22.45 -20.84 8.08
CA SER A 186 23.86 -21.20 8.27
C SER A 186 24.56 -20.38 9.36
N GLN A 187 24.04 -19.22 9.69
CA GLN A 187 24.58 -18.29 10.70
C GLN A 187 23.42 -17.63 11.49
N PRO A 188 23.68 -17.18 12.74
CA PRO A 188 22.68 -16.46 13.53
C PRO A 188 22.28 -15.15 12.85
N VAL A 189 21.00 -14.80 12.98
CA VAL A 189 20.43 -13.56 12.42
C VAL A 189 20.90 -12.37 13.23
N ASP A 190 21.31 -11.30 12.55
CA ASP A 190 21.59 -10.02 13.19
C ASP A 190 20.28 -9.24 13.44
N TRP A 191 19.73 -9.42 14.64
CA TRP A 191 18.48 -8.76 15.08
C TRP A 191 18.59 -7.23 15.16
N TRP A 192 19.80 -6.71 15.44
CA TRP A 192 20.02 -5.28 15.54
C TRP A 192 19.72 -4.56 14.22
N SER A 193 19.95 -5.21 13.08
CA SER A 193 19.60 -4.64 11.78
C SER A 193 18.10 -4.41 11.62
N GLY A 194 17.24 -5.25 12.20
CA GLY A 194 15.79 -5.05 12.18
C GLY A 194 15.31 -4.03 13.22
N ILE A 195 15.89 -4.05 14.42
CA ILE A 195 15.57 -3.12 15.51
C ILE A 195 15.89 -1.66 15.12
N LEU A 196 16.92 -1.43 14.34
CA LEU A 196 17.26 -0.09 13.85
C LEU A 196 16.36 0.36 12.69
N PHE A 197 15.94 -0.59 11.83
CA PHE A 197 15.19 -0.28 10.62
C PHE A 197 13.79 0.25 10.88
N ALA A 198 12.94 -0.52 11.61
CA ALA A 198 11.54 -0.17 11.77
C ALA A 198 11.33 1.17 12.50
N PRO A 199 12.01 1.49 13.63
CA PRO A 199 11.94 2.82 14.23
C PRO A 199 12.48 3.93 13.32
N GLY A 200 13.57 3.68 12.57
CA GLY A 200 14.12 4.65 11.63
C GLY A 200 13.08 5.05 10.57
N VAL A 201 12.46 4.06 9.92
CA VAL A 201 11.39 4.29 8.94
C VAL A 201 10.19 4.97 9.59
N THR A 202 9.79 4.54 10.80
CA THR A 202 8.67 5.14 11.53
C THR A 202 8.89 6.64 11.78
N LEU A 203 10.08 7.04 12.26
CA LEU A 203 10.37 8.45 12.54
C LEU A 203 10.36 9.31 11.27
N VAL A 204 10.90 8.81 10.16
CA VAL A 204 10.84 9.51 8.86
C VAL A 204 9.38 9.65 8.40
N LEU A 205 8.57 8.60 8.51
CA LEU A 205 7.15 8.66 8.14
C LEU A 205 6.35 9.58 9.07
N LEU A 206 6.66 9.63 10.36
CA LEU A 206 6.07 10.57 11.32
C LEU A 206 6.40 12.02 10.94
N TYR A 207 7.64 12.32 10.57
CA TYR A 207 8.03 13.63 10.08
C TYR A 207 7.22 14.03 8.83
N LEU A 208 7.11 13.12 7.84
CA LEU A 208 6.35 13.39 6.62
C LEU A 208 4.85 13.58 6.90
N ALA A 209 4.26 12.78 7.77
CA ALA A 209 2.84 12.85 8.09
C ALA A 209 2.48 14.06 8.96
N GLY A 210 3.30 14.36 9.97
CA GLY A 210 3.04 15.42 10.94
C GLY A 210 3.62 16.79 10.57
N GLY A 211 4.56 16.83 9.63
CA GLY A 211 5.32 18.05 9.32
C GLY A 211 4.47 19.25 8.90
N LYS A 212 3.32 19.01 8.25
CA LYS A 212 2.39 20.09 7.91
C LYS A 212 1.71 20.70 9.14
N ALA A 213 1.34 19.87 10.12
CA ALA A 213 0.68 20.30 11.34
C ALA A 213 1.65 20.93 12.34
N TRP A 214 2.86 20.38 12.47
CA TRP A 214 3.87 20.84 13.43
C TRP A 214 4.82 21.90 12.86
N GLY A 215 4.79 22.13 11.55
CA GLY A 215 5.77 22.90 10.77
C GLY A 215 7.01 22.07 10.47
N PHE A 216 7.31 21.85 9.18
CA PHE A 216 8.48 21.07 8.74
C PHE A 216 9.82 21.61 9.28
N GLY A 217 9.91 22.92 9.53
CA GLY A 217 11.10 23.59 10.10
C GLY A 217 11.13 23.60 11.63
N SER A 218 10.13 23.07 12.32
CA SER A 218 10.13 23.09 13.80
C SER A 218 11.23 22.19 14.36
N PRO A 219 11.86 22.57 15.49
CA PRO A 219 12.92 21.76 16.11
C PRO A 219 12.50 20.32 16.40
N ALA A 220 11.25 20.11 16.83
CA ALA A 220 10.71 18.79 17.10
C ALA A 220 10.56 17.94 15.84
N ALA A 221 10.03 18.52 14.74
CA ALA A 221 9.92 17.81 13.46
C ALA A 221 11.30 17.47 12.88
N LEU A 222 12.22 18.43 12.90
CA LEU A 222 13.60 18.20 12.44
C LEU A 222 14.32 17.13 13.28
N ALA A 223 14.09 17.10 14.60
CA ALA A 223 14.64 16.05 15.46
C ALA A 223 14.14 14.65 15.07
N LEU A 224 12.84 14.50 14.72
CA LEU A 224 12.30 13.23 14.20
C LEU A 224 12.98 12.82 12.89
N LEU A 225 13.15 13.76 11.96
CA LEU A 225 13.83 13.49 10.68
C LEU A 225 15.28 13.07 10.90
N VAL A 226 16.05 13.84 11.68
CA VAL A 226 17.46 13.57 11.93
C VAL A 226 17.62 12.23 12.65
N ALA A 227 16.84 11.97 13.69
CA ALA A 227 16.87 10.69 14.41
C ALA A 227 16.49 9.52 13.49
N GLY A 228 15.43 9.69 12.68
CA GLY A 228 15.00 8.67 11.72
C GLY A 228 16.08 8.36 10.68
N LEU A 229 16.68 9.40 10.07
CA LEU A 229 17.78 9.23 9.10
C LEU A 229 19.03 8.64 9.75
N ALA A 230 19.36 9.03 10.97
CA ALA A 230 20.49 8.46 11.71
C ALA A 230 20.28 6.95 11.96
N LEU A 231 19.10 6.53 12.40
CA LEU A 231 18.77 5.11 12.60
C LEU A 231 18.79 4.34 11.28
N CYS A 232 18.27 4.89 10.19
CA CYS A 232 18.33 4.29 8.87
C CYS A 232 19.79 4.16 8.37
N LEU A 233 20.64 5.15 8.63
CA LEU A 233 22.05 5.10 8.28
C LEU A 233 22.83 4.06 9.11
N LEU A 234 22.54 3.97 10.41
CA LEU A 234 23.12 2.95 11.30
C LEU A 234 22.68 1.55 10.85
N TRP A 235 21.38 1.38 10.55
CA TRP A 235 20.87 0.14 9.96
C TRP A 235 21.59 -0.21 8.66
N TRP A 236 21.71 0.74 7.74
CA TRP A 236 22.38 0.53 6.44
C TRP A 236 23.82 0.06 6.60
N ARG A 237 24.60 0.76 7.44
CA ARG A 237 26.00 0.38 7.76
C ARG A 237 26.06 -1.01 8.38
N ARG A 238 25.19 -1.29 9.35
CA ARG A 238 25.14 -2.59 10.00
C ARG A 238 24.76 -3.72 9.05
N ALA A 239 23.76 -3.50 8.21
CA ALA A 239 23.33 -4.48 7.22
C ALA A 239 24.43 -4.81 6.19
N LEU A 240 25.26 -3.83 5.83
CA LEU A 240 26.42 -4.05 4.95
C LEU A 240 27.55 -4.81 5.64
N SER A 241 27.77 -4.63 6.94
CA SER A 241 28.85 -5.30 7.69
C SER A 241 28.46 -6.69 8.19
N SER A 242 27.18 -6.99 8.34
CA SER A 242 26.69 -8.28 8.83
C SER A 242 26.70 -9.35 7.73
N ALA A 243 27.06 -10.57 8.10
CA ALA A 243 27.01 -11.73 7.20
C ALA A 243 25.57 -12.21 6.95
N ASN A 244 24.70 -12.09 7.97
CA ASN A 244 23.28 -12.48 7.87
C ASN A 244 22.38 -11.42 8.50
N PRO A 245 22.23 -10.22 7.87
CA PRO A 245 21.37 -9.17 8.38
C PRO A 245 19.90 -9.61 8.34
N LEU A 246 19.09 -9.08 9.26
CA LEU A 246 17.65 -9.34 9.25
C LEU A 246 17.02 -8.81 7.96
N ILE A 247 17.43 -7.61 7.51
CA ILE A 247 17.03 -7.04 6.23
C ILE A 247 18.29 -6.75 5.42
N ASP A 248 18.42 -7.41 4.27
CA ASP A 248 19.62 -7.35 3.44
C ASP A 248 19.52 -6.31 2.33
N VAL A 249 20.20 -5.18 2.55
CA VAL A 249 20.25 -4.07 1.57
C VAL A 249 20.94 -4.44 0.26
N ARG A 250 21.83 -5.46 0.28
CA ARG A 250 22.56 -5.89 -0.93
C ARG A 250 21.60 -6.41 -1.99
N THR A 251 20.48 -6.98 -1.58
CA THR A 251 19.43 -7.45 -2.49
C THR A 251 18.85 -6.30 -3.31
N LEU A 252 18.78 -5.08 -2.74
CA LEU A 252 18.29 -3.89 -3.47
C LEU A 252 19.26 -3.42 -4.54
N ALA A 253 20.55 -3.79 -4.45
CA ALA A 253 21.55 -3.46 -5.48
C ALA A 253 21.45 -4.37 -6.72
N HIS A 254 20.72 -5.50 -6.64
CA HIS A 254 20.48 -6.36 -7.80
C HIS A 254 19.64 -5.63 -8.84
N ARG A 255 20.16 -5.48 -10.07
CA ARG A 255 19.61 -4.60 -11.10
C ARG A 255 18.09 -4.73 -11.32
N PRO A 256 17.49 -5.93 -11.52
CA PRO A 256 16.04 -6.04 -11.69
C PRO A 256 15.24 -5.54 -10.47
N ILE A 257 15.73 -5.82 -9.26
CA ILE A 257 15.09 -5.41 -8.01
C ILE A 257 15.21 -3.89 -7.84
N ALA A 258 16.40 -3.32 -8.09
CA ALA A 258 16.63 -1.87 -8.05
C ALA A 258 15.68 -1.12 -9.00
N VAL A 259 15.54 -1.60 -10.24
CA VAL A 259 14.63 -1.02 -11.23
C VAL A 259 13.17 -1.10 -10.78
N VAL A 260 12.73 -2.24 -10.25
CA VAL A 260 11.37 -2.42 -9.73
C VAL A 260 11.10 -1.52 -8.53
N CYS A 261 12.05 -1.39 -7.61
CA CYS A 261 11.94 -0.51 -6.44
C CYS A 261 11.90 0.96 -6.86
N ALA A 262 12.77 1.38 -7.78
CA ALA A 262 12.78 2.75 -8.30
C ALA A 262 11.48 3.10 -9.04
N ALA A 263 11.01 2.23 -9.93
CA ALA A 263 9.72 2.41 -10.60
C ALA A 263 8.55 2.46 -9.62
N SER A 264 8.55 1.58 -8.59
CA SER A 264 7.51 1.58 -7.55
C SER A 264 7.55 2.84 -6.67
N ALA A 265 8.74 3.40 -6.40
CA ALA A 265 8.89 4.67 -5.70
C ALA A 265 8.27 5.83 -6.51
N LEU A 266 8.57 5.91 -7.80
CA LEU A 266 8.01 6.92 -8.70
C LEU A 266 6.48 6.80 -8.84
N VAL A 267 5.96 5.58 -8.95
CA VAL A 267 4.52 5.29 -8.94
C VAL A 267 3.88 5.74 -7.63
N ALA A 268 4.55 5.50 -6.50
CA ALA A 268 4.06 5.89 -5.18
C ALA A 268 4.03 7.42 -5.00
N MET A 269 5.03 8.12 -5.51
CA MET A 269 5.06 9.58 -5.48
C MET A 269 4.00 10.21 -6.39
N GLY A 270 3.76 9.63 -7.56
CA GLY A 270 2.86 10.14 -8.58
C GLY A 270 1.45 9.54 -8.47
N THR A 271 1.25 8.42 -9.11
CA THR A 271 -0.11 7.89 -9.37
C THR A 271 -0.86 7.43 -8.13
N LEU A 272 -0.17 7.06 -7.02
CA LEU A 272 -0.85 6.73 -5.77
C LEU A 272 -1.49 7.92 -5.06
N GLN A 273 -1.23 9.13 -5.52
CA GLN A 273 -1.90 10.35 -5.05
C GLN A 273 -3.32 10.52 -5.64
N ILE A 274 -3.78 9.56 -6.43
CA ILE A 274 -5.12 9.53 -7.07
C ILE A 274 -6.24 9.83 -6.07
N THR A 275 -6.15 9.35 -4.84
CA THR A 275 -7.17 9.59 -3.81
C THR A 275 -7.19 11.04 -3.37
N VAL A 276 -6.03 11.62 -3.07
CA VAL A 276 -5.91 13.00 -2.63
C VAL A 276 -6.36 13.95 -3.75
N PHE A 277 -5.82 13.74 -4.96
CA PHE A 277 -6.11 14.57 -6.12
C PHE A 277 -7.59 14.61 -6.46
N PHE A 278 -8.21 13.45 -6.69
CA PHE A 278 -9.63 13.40 -7.10
C PHE A 278 -10.58 13.71 -5.95
N SER A 279 -10.21 13.43 -4.68
CA SER A 279 -11.05 13.84 -3.56
C SER A 279 -11.18 15.36 -3.47
N LEU A 280 -10.08 16.09 -3.66
CA LEU A 280 -10.10 17.55 -3.67
C LEU A 280 -10.80 18.10 -4.91
N LEU A 281 -10.52 17.55 -6.09
CA LEU A 281 -11.14 17.96 -7.35
C LEU A 281 -12.67 17.80 -7.33
N LEU A 282 -13.17 16.62 -6.93
CA LEU A 282 -14.61 16.33 -6.96
C LEU A 282 -15.42 17.14 -5.94
N GLN A 283 -14.82 17.47 -4.79
CA GLN A 283 -15.47 18.23 -3.73
C GLN A 283 -15.32 19.74 -3.87
N ALA A 284 -14.36 20.23 -4.68
CA ALA A 284 -14.22 21.65 -4.94
C ALA A 284 -15.51 22.21 -5.56
N PRO A 285 -16.01 23.39 -5.10
CA PRO A 285 -17.22 23.99 -5.65
C PRO A 285 -17.11 24.29 -7.14
N VAL A 286 -18.22 24.28 -7.86
CA VAL A 286 -18.28 24.50 -9.32
C VAL A 286 -17.68 25.87 -9.73
N TRP A 287 -17.80 26.88 -8.88
CA TRP A 287 -17.24 28.21 -9.15
C TRP A 287 -15.70 28.24 -9.23
N THR A 288 -14.99 27.17 -8.79
CA THR A 288 -13.53 27.05 -8.94
C THR A 288 -13.09 26.75 -10.37
N GLY A 289 -14.02 26.44 -11.28
CA GLY A 289 -13.78 26.16 -12.68
C GLY A 289 -13.48 24.71 -13.05
N LEU A 290 -13.07 23.86 -12.08
CA LEU A 290 -12.81 22.44 -12.28
C LEU A 290 -13.62 21.53 -11.34
N GLY A 291 -14.01 22.04 -10.17
CA GLY A 291 -14.72 21.27 -9.17
C GLY A 291 -16.16 20.93 -9.58
N LEU A 292 -16.68 19.78 -9.09
CA LEU A 292 -18.07 19.37 -9.31
C LEU A 292 -18.97 19.65 -8.11
N GLY A 293 -18.44 20.15 -6.99
CA GLY A 293 -19.21 20.47 -5.78
C GLY A 293 -19.85 19.27 -5.11
N LEU A 294 -19.30 18.07 -5.28
CA LEU A 294 -19.88 16.84 -4.77
C LEU A 294 -19.65 16.70 -3.26
N SER A 295 -20.57 16.00 -2.58
CA SER A 295 -20.32 15.60 -1.21
C SER A 295 -19.18 14.59 -1.10
N ALA A 296 -18.53 14.51 0.06
CA ALA A 296 -17.46 13.56 0.32
C ALA A 296 -17.90 12.10 0.07
N THR A 297 -19.15 11.77 0.37
CA THR A 297 -19.76 10.46 0.13
C THR A 297 -19.81 10.14 -1.36
N VAL A 298 -20.33 11.05 -2.19
CA VAL A 298 -20.45 10.86 -3.64
C VAL A 298 -19.05 10.81 -4.28
N ALA A 299 -18.13 11.64 -3.86
CA ALA A 299 -16.72 11.60 -4.30
C ALA A 299 -16.02 10.27 -3.94
N GLY A 300 -16.34 9.71 -2.78
CA GLY A 300 -15.87 8.37 -2.38
C GLY A 300 -16.48 7.26 -3.24
N LEU A 301 -17.80 7.30 -3.47
CA LEU A 301 -18.51 6.33 -4.31
C LEU A 301 -18.06 6.36 -5.77
N ALA A 302 -17.65 7.51 -6.28
CA ALA A 302 -17.11 7.66 -7.64
C ALA A 302 -15.88 6.75 -7.92
N LYS A 303 -15.17 6.32 -6.88
CA LYS A 303 -14.02 5.40 -6.98
C LYS A 303 -14.41 3.91 -7.00
N LEU A 304 -15.64 3.54 -6.64
CA LEU A 304 -16.04 2.13 -6.59
C LEU A 304 -15.93 1.42 -7.95
N PRO A 305 -16.37 2.00 -9.09
CA PRO A 305 -16.23 1.35 -10.40
C PRO A 305 -14.76 1.06 -10.73
N SER A 306 -13.84 1.95 -10.36
CA SER A 306 -12.40 1.77 -10.59
C SER A 306 -11.81 0.65 -9.74
N ASN A 307 -12.25 0.50 -8.48
CA ASN A 307 -11.84 -0.61 -7.63
C ASN A 307 -12.34 -1.96 -8.15
N LEU A 308 -13.59 -2.01 -8.62
CA LEU A 308 -14.19 -3.24 -9.18
C LEU A 308 -13.49 -3.68 -10.48
N THR A 309 -13.21 -2.75 -11.39
CA THR A 309 -12.48 -3.07 -12.62
C THR A 309 -11.04 -3.47 -12.37
N SER A 310 -10.41 -2.93 -11.33
CA SER A 310 -9.05 -3.28 -10.90
C SER A 310 -8.91 -4.75 -10.47
N VAL A 311 -10.00 -5.41 -10.08
CA VAL A 311 -10.01 -6.85 -9.76
C VAL A 311 -9.48 -7.70 -10.91
N PHE A 312 -9.76 -7.31 -12.14
CA PHE A 312 -9.31 -8.02 -13.35
C PHE A 312 -7.88 -7.66 -13.74
N ALA A 313 -7.38 -6.50 -13.33
CA ALA A 313 -6.04 -6.01 -13.67
C ALA A 313 -4.92 -6.87 -13.07
N GLY A 314 -5.09 -7.35 -11.83
CA GLY A 314 -4.13 -8.21 -11.14
C GLY A 314 -3.87 -9.53 -11.88
N PRO A 315 -4.90 -10.38 -12.09
CA PRO A 315 -4.78 -11.62 -12.84
C PRO A 315 -4.28 -11.42 -14.29
N LEU A 316 -4.75 -10.37 -14.99
CA LEU A 316 -4.29 -10.03 -16.33
C LEU A 316 -2.79 -9.70 -16.34
N SER A 317 -2.34 -8.93 -15.36
CA SER A 317 -0.92 -8.60 -15.17
C SER A 317 -0.08 -9.86 -14.93
N GLY A 318 -0.55 -10.77 -14.07
CA GLY A 318 0.09 -12.05 -13.81
C GLY A 318 0.19 -12.90 -15.07
N TRP A 319 -0.89 -13.00 -15.85
CA TRP A 319 -0.92 -13.71 -17.14
C TRP A 319 0.05 -13.10 -18.17
N LEU A 320 0.06 -11.77 -18.28
CA LEU A 320 0.96 -11.06 -19.19
C LEU A 320 2.43 -11.25 -18.77
N THR A 321 2.72 -11.23 -17.47
CA THR A 321 4.05 -11.50 -16.93
C THR A 321 4.52 -12.92 -17.24
N GLY A 322 3.64 -13.91 -17.08
CA GLY A 322 3.95 -15.32 -17.36
C GLY A 322 4.25 -15.59 -18.84
N ARG A 323 3.59 -14.88 -19.78
CA ARG A 323 3.77 -15.04 -21.23
C ARG A 323 4.79 -14.09 -21.84
N GLY A 324 4.78 -12.83 -21.42
CA GLY A 324 5.54 -11.74 -22.05
C GLY A 324 6.74 -11.26 -21.27
N GLY A 325 6.91 -11.73 -20.02
CA GLY A 325 7.91 -11.26 -19.07
C GLY A 325 7.50 -9.97 -18.33
N GLY A 326 8.10 -9.78 -17.16
CA GLY A 326 7.78 -8.68 -16.25
C GLY A 326 7.94 -7.28 -16.88
N ARG A 327 8.94 -7.09 -17.76
CA ARG A 327 9.14 -5.81 -18.46
C ARG A 327 7.92 -5.41 -19.29
N LYS A 328 7.37 -6.33 -20.11
CA LYS A 328 6.18 -6.02 -20.95
C LYS A 328 4.98 -5.65 -20.08
N ALA A 329 4.72 -6.44 -19.04
CA ALA A 329 3.59 -6.19 -18.15
C ALA A 329 3.73 -4.84 -17.40
N MET A 330 4.94 -4.51 -16.94
CA MET A 330 5.20 -3.25 -16.22
C MET A 330 5.08 -2.03 -17.13
N VAL A 331 5.64 -2.10 -18.36
CA VAL A 331 5.54 -1.03 -19.34
C VAL A 331 4.08 -0.85 -19.79
N THR A 332 3.34 -1.92 -20.07
CA THR A 332 1.92 -1.85 -20.44
C THR A 332 1.09 -1.19 -19.34
N GLY A 333 1.24 -1.63 -18.09
CA GLY A 333 0.56 -0.99 -16.95
C GLY A 333 0.92 0.48 -16.79
N GLY A 334 2.20 0.83 -16.96
CA GLY A 334 2.68 2.20 -16.90
C GLY A 334 2.11 3.09 -18.02
N LEU A 335 2.06 2.59 -19.25
CA LEU A 335 1.46 3.32 -20.39
C LEU A 335 -0.03 3.56 -20.20
N ILE A 336 -0.79 2.54 -19.74
CA ILE A 336 -2.21 2.68 -19.43
C ILE A 336 -2.43 3.75 -18.34
N THR A 337 -1.62 3.70 -17.27
CA THR A 337 -1.73 4.67 -16.17
C THR A 337 -1.40 6.08 -16.63
N THR A 338 -0.28 6.24 -17.37
CA THR A 338 0.13 7.55 -17.90
C THR A 338 -0.94 8.11 -18.85
N PHE A 339 -1.46 7.29 -19.75
CA PHE A 339 -2.57 7.67 -20.62
C PHE A 339 -3.80 8.11 -19.84
N GLY A 340 -4.21 7.34 -18.82
CA GLY A 340 -5.34 7.70 -17.97
C GLY A 340 -5.17 9.06 -17.29
N TRP A 341 -3.98 9.34 -16.73
CA TRP A 341 -3.68 10.66 -16.15
C TRP A 341 -3.64 11.78 -17.19
N THR A 342 -3.17 11.49 -18.41
CA THR A 342 -3.16 12.47 -19.49
C THR A 342 -4.58 12.85 -19.92
N LEU A 343 -5.54 11.91 -19.90
CA LEU A 343 -6.94 12.23 -20.20
C LEU A 343 -7.54 13.26 -19.23
N VAL A 344 -7.08 13.32 -17.98
CA VAL A 344 -7.56 14.29 -16.98
C VAL A 344 -7.21 15.73 -17.36
N LEU A 345 -6.15 15.96 -18.18
CA LEU A 345 -5.79 17.29 -18.68
C LEU A 345 -6.83 17.86 -19.67
N PHE A 346 -7.57 17.01 -20.36
CA PHE A 346 -8.45 17.43 -21.45
C PHE A 346 -9.89 17.67 -20.99
N ASP A 347 -10.40 16.88 -20.04
CA ASP A 347 -11.79 17.00 -19.63
C ASP A 347 -12.00 16.50 -18.18
N THR A 348 -12.62 17.35 -17.38
CA THR A 348 -13.07 17.04 -16.01
C THR A 348 -14.50 17.57 -15.80
N SER A 349 -15.25 17.80 -16.89
CA SER A 349 -16.54 18.50 -16.87
C SER A 349 -17.68 17.69 -16.24
N SER A 350 -17.57 16.38 -16.21
CA SER A 350 -18.63 15.52 -15.70
C SER A 350 -18.13 14.36 -14.84
N LEU A 351 -18.97 13.93 -13.90
CA LEU A 351 -18.70 12.78 -13.04
C LEU A 351 -18.44 11.50 -13.86
N GLY A 352 -19.18 11.30 -14.95
CA GLY A 352 -19.03 10.12 -15.82
C GLY A 352 -17.65 10.05 -16.49
N VAL A 353 -17.14 11.18 -16.97
CA VAL A 353 -15.80 11.28 -17.57
C VAL A 353 -14.73 10.98 -16.51
N ILE A 354 -14.86 11.58 -15.31
CA ILE A 354 -13.91 11.34 -14.22
C ILE A 354 -13.93 9.87 -13.77
N ILE A 355 -15.09 9.22 -13.70
CA ILE A 355 -15.18 7.78 -13.40
C ILE A 355 -14.45 6.95 -14.45
N ALA A 356 -14.62 7.27 -15.75
CA ALA A 356 -13.92 6.57 -16.83
C ALA A 356 -12.39 6.74 -16.70
N GLN A 357 -11.92 7.94 -16.41
CA GLN A 357 -10.50 8.22 -16.18
C GLN A 357 -9.97 7.46 -14.95
N LEU A 358 -10.72 7.45 -13.83
CA LEU A 358 -10.38 6.68 -12.63
C LEU A 358 -10.27 5.19 -12.92
N ILE A 359 -11.14 4.63 -13.76
CA ILE A 359 -11.08 3.23 -14.21
C ILE A 359 -9.76 2.96 -14.94
N VAL A 360 -9.42 3.77 -15.93
CA VAL A 360 -8.18 3.59 -16.72
C VAL A 360 -6.94 3.71 -15.84
N ILE A 361 -6.85 4.77 -15.02
CA ILE A 361 -5.73 5.00 -14.11
C ILE A 361 -5.57 3.83 -13.13
N SER A 362 -6.67 3.43 -12.46
CA SER A 362 -6.63 2.39 -11.43
C SER A 362 -6.31 1.02 -12.03
N PHE A 363 -6.80 0.72 -13.24
CA PHE A 363 -6.50 -0.52 -13.93
C PHE A 363 -5.01 -0.66 -14.22
N GLY A 364 -4.39 0.36 -14.83
CA GLY A 364 -2.95 0.36 -15.10
C GLY A 364 -2.10 0.35 -13.81
N THR A 365 -2.51 1.11 -12.80
CA THR A 365 -1.85 1.14 -11.49
C THR A 365 -1.86 -0.24 -10.82
N THR A 366 -2.98 -0.94 -10.85
CA THR A 366 -3.10 -2.29 -10.27
C THR A 366 -2.22 -3.29 -11.03
N MET A 367 -2.10 -3.17 -12.36
CA MET A 367 -1.13 -3.94 -13.12
C MET A 367 0.31 -3.72 -12.62
N LEU A 368 0.74 -2.46 -12.46
CA LEU A 368 2.07 -2.12 -11.91
C LEU A 368 2.29 -2.70 -10.52
N PHE A 369 1.26 -2.65 -9.66
CA PHE A 369 1.30 -3.21 -8.32
C PHE A 369 1.50 -4.72 -8.31
N ALA A 370 0.90 -5.46 -9.24
CA ALA A 370 1.00 -6.91 -9.33
C ALA A 370 2.31 -7.40 -9.96
N VAL A 371 2.87 -6.66 -10.92
CA VAL A 371 4.12 -7.04 -11.60
C VAL A 371 5.32 -6.92 -10.68
N ALA A 372 5.41 -5.87 -9.88
CA ALA A 372 6.57 -5.59 -9.04
C ALA A 372 6.92 -6.75 -8.08
N PRO A 373 6.00 -7.25 -7.23
CA PRO A 373 6.28 -8.40 -6.38
C PRO A 373 6.48 -9.70 -7.17
N THR A 374 5.89 -9.81 -8.37
CA THR A 374 6.10 -10.98 -9.24
C THR A 374 7.54 -11.06 -9.74
N ILE A 375 8.13 -9.93 -10.15
CA ILE A 375 9.54 -9.86 -10.53
C ILE A 375 10.44 -10.16 -9.34
N ILE A 376 10.17 -9.56 -8.16
CA ILE A 376 10.92 -9.85 -6.93
C ILE A 376 10.87 -11.34 -6.63
N ALA A 377 9.69 -11.97 -6.68
CA ALA A 377 9.55 -13.39 -6.42
C ALA A 377 10.32 -14.27 -7.41
N ALA A 378 10.59 -13.81 -8.63
CA ALA A 378 11.39 -14.53 -9.62
C ALA A 378 12.90 -14.37 -9.40
N GLU A 379 13.35 -13.21 -8.91
CA GLU A 379 14.77 -12.82 -8.85
C GLU A 379 15.45 -13.12 -7.51
N VAL A 380 14.69 -13.27 -6.42
CA VAL A 380 15.27 -13.53 -5.09
C VAL A 380 15.20 -15.01 -4.72
N PRO A 381 16.06 -15.51 -3.82
CA PRO A 381 15.90 -16.85 -3.25
C PRO A 381 14.53 -17.03 -2.58
N PRO A 382 13.93 -18.25 -2.61
CA PRO A 382 12.64 -18.51 -1.97
C PRO A 382 12.59 -18.12 -0.49
N GLU A 383 13.70 -18.23 0.22
CA GLU A 383 13.86 -17.98 1.65
C GLU A 383 13.87 -16.48 1.99
N ARG A 384 13.87 -15.58 0.99
CA ARG A 384 13.89 -14.13 1.16
C ARG A 384 12.75 -13.40 0.43
N THR A 385 11.76 -14.17 -0.07
CA THR A 385 10.67 -13.59 -0.88
C THR A 385 9.83 -12.60 -0.08
N SER A 386 9.42 -12.97 1.14
CA SER A 386 8.57 -12.11 1.96
C SER A 386 9.33 -10.90 2.51
N GLU A 387 10.63 -11.04 2.82
CA GLU A 387 11.51 -9.95 3.22
C GLU A 387 11.55 -8.86 2.14
N VAL A 388 11.93 -9.22 0.91
CA VAL A 388 12.14 -8.25 -0.17
C VAL A 388 10.81 -7.66 -0.67
N THR A 389 9.73 -8.45 -0.67
CA THR A 389 8.39 -7.94 -0.96
C THR A 389 7.90 -6.98 0.12
N GLY A 390 8.21 -7.26 1.38
CA GLY A 390 7.95 -6.34 2.49
C GLY A 390 8.73 -5.03 2.35
N MET A 391 10.01 -5.10 1.93
CA MET A 391 10.84 -3.92 1.65
C MET A 391 10.24 -3.06 0.52
N LEU A 392 9.67 -3.68 -0.51
CA LEU A 392 8.92 -2.97 -1.55
C LEU A 392 7.74 -2.18 -0.93
N GLY A 393 7.04 -2.77 0.04
CA GLY A 393 5.98 -2.09 0.81
C GLY A 393 6.48 -0.86 1.56
N VAL A 394 7.64 -0.96 2.22
CA VAL A 394 8.30 0.16 2.90
C VAL A 394 8.65 1.28 1.92
N ILE A 395 9.28 0.94 0.79
CA ILE A 395 9.63 1.92 -0.26
C ILE A 395 8.37 2.63 -0.74
N ARG A 396 7.31 1.89 -1.05
CA ARG A 396 6.02 2.49 -1.46
C ARG A 396 5.45 3.43 -0.39
N GLY A 397 5.47 3.03 0.87
CA GLY A 397 4.97 3.84 1.99
C GLY A 397 5.74 5.16 2.15
N LEU A 398 7.08 5.10 2.14
CA LEU A 398 7.94 6.29 2.23
C LEU A 398 7.68 7.27 1.07
N PHE A 399 7.73 6.77 -0.16
CA PHE A 399 7.57 7.62 -1.34
C PHE A 399 6.13 8.08 -1.56
N MET A 400 5.13 7.34 -1.07
CA MET A 400 3.74 7.81 -1.03
C MET A 400 3.60 9.02 -0.08
N GLY A 401 4.27 9.01 1.07
CA GLY A 401 4.33 10.17 1.98
C GLY A 401 4.95 11.39 1.30
N VAL A 402 6.10 11.22 0.63
CA VAL A 402 6.77 12.29 -0.13
C VAL A 402 5.85 12.82 -1.24
N GLY A 403 5.24 11.94 -2.02
CA GLY A 403 4.33 12.30 -3.11
C GLY A 403 3.11 13.09 -2.61
N SER A 404 2.54 12.69 -1.46
CA SER A 404 1.44 13.41 -0.84
C SER A 404 1.83 14.87 -0.49
N GLN A 405 3.04 15.07 0.04
CA GLN A 405 3.52 16.43 0.34
C GLN A 405 3.74 17.24 -0.94
N ILE A 406 4.33 16.64 -1.98
CA ILE A 406 4.51 17.32 -3.26
C ILE A 406 3.17 17.76 -3.83
N VAL A 407 2.20 16.84 -3.97
CA VAL A 407 0.90 17.15 -4.57
C VAL A 407 0.12 18.17 -3.74
N THR A 408 0.07 18.03 -2.41
CA THR A 408 -0.65 18.98 -1.55
C THR A 408 0.02 20.37 -1.54
N THR A 409 1.35 20.42 -1.64
CA THR A 409 2.07 21.69 -1.77
C THR A 409 1.77 22.37 -3.10
N LEU A 410 1.83 21.64 -4.22
CA LEU A 410 1.48 22.18 -5.54
C LEU A 410 0.05 22.71 -5.59
N LEU A 411 -0.90 21.99 -5.01
CA LEU A 411 -2.29 22.41 -4.91
C LEU A 411 -2.49 23.64 -4.01
N ALA A 412 -1.55 23.93 -3.11
CA ALA A 412 -1.60 25.09 -2.22
C ALA A 412 -0.86 26.34 -2.79
N LEU A 413 -0.03 26.18 -3.85
CA LEU A 413 0.76 27.29 -4.41
C LEU A 413 -0.12 28.39 -5.01
N ASP A 414 -1.23 28.01 -5.63
CA ASP A 414 -2.17 28.95 -6.24
C ASP A 414 -3.60 28.60 -5.86
N SER A 415 -4.40 29.59 -5.54
CA SER A 415 -5.74 29.41 -5.00
C SER A 415 -6.71 30.47 -5.47
N VAL A 416 -7.94 30.05 -5.70
CA VAL A 416 -9.10 30.92 -5.93
C VAL A 416 -9.87 31.08 -4.63
N THR A 417 -10.35 32.31 -4.35
CA THR A 417 -11.08 32.62 -3.12
C THR A 417 -12.43 33.22 -3.46
N LYS A 418 -13.46 32.85 -2.69
CA LYS A 418 -14.78 33.46 -2.74
C LYS A 418 -15.29 33.63 -1.32
N GLY A 419 -15.31 34.88 -0.85
CA GLY A 419 -15.57 35.17 0.57
C GLY A 419 -14.47 34.60 1.46
N ALA A 420 -14.82 33.82 2.47
CA ALA A 420 -13.89 33.14 3.37
C ALA A 420 -13.38 31.77 2.83
N GLU A 421 -13.95 31.28 1.75
CA GLU A 421 -13.59 29.98 1.19
C GLU A 421 -12.38 30.08 0.25
N ARG A 422 -11.43 29.17 0.41
CA ARG A 422 -10.21 29.08 -0.40
C ARG A 422 -10.03 27.68 -0.94
N TYR A 423 -9.90 27.56 -2.27
CA TYR A 423 -9.67 26.28 -2.98
C TYR A 423 -8.50 26.39 -3.94
N PRO A 424 -7.83 25.26 -4.29
CA PRO A 424 -6.80 25.27 -5.33
C PRO A 424 -7.36 25.80 -6.64
N SER A 425 -6.56 26.60 -7.35
CA SER A 425 -6.92 27.12 -8.68
C SER A 425 -6.84 26.01 -9.74
N PRO A 426 -7.47 26.19 -10.93
CA PRO A 426 -7.25 25.31 -12.06
C PRO A 426 -5.76 25.13 -12.42
N GLN A 427 -4.99 26.21 -12.31
CA GLN A 427 -3.54 26.18 -12.59
C GLN A 427 -2.78 25.29 -11.59
N ALA A 428 -3.15 25.32 -10.30
CA ALA A 428 -2.56 24.44 -9.28
C ALA A 428 -2.84 22.96 -9.56
N TYR A 429 -4.06 22.62 -10.02
CA TYR A 429 -4.39 21.27 -10.46
C TYR A 429 -3.58 20.83 -11.68
N HIS A 430 -3.36 21.73 -12.67
CA HIS A 430 -2.51 21.41 -13.83
C HIS A 430 -1.05 21.15 -13.41
N TRP A 431 -0.47 21.94 -12.52
CA TRP A 431 0.89 21.67 -12.02
C TRP A 431 0.99 20.32 -11.33
N ALA A 432 0.02 19.98 -10.48
CA ALA A 432 -0.03 18.67 -9.83
C ALA A 432 -0.16 17.52 -10.86
N LEU A 433 -1.00 17.69 -11.89
CA LEU A 433 -1.18 16.74 -12.99
C LEU A 433 0.12 16.53 -13.76
N PHE A 434 0.82 17.60 -14.17
CA PHE A 434 2.09 17.50 -14.90
C PHE A 434 3.14 16.73 -14.11
N VAL A 435 3.23 16.96 -12.79
CA VAL A 435 4.15 16.24 -11.93
C VAL A 435 3.75 14.75 -11.81
N ILE A 436 2.47 14.44 -11.61
CA ILE A 436 1.98 13.05 -11.54
C ILE A 436 2.22 12.31 -12.86
N ILE A 437 1.91 12.93 -14.00
CA ILE A 437 2.15 12.37 -15.34
C ILE A 437 3.64 12.14 -15.55
N GLY A 438 4.47 13.13 -15.23
CA GLY A 438 5.93 13.05 -15.36
C GLY A 438 6.53 11.92 -14.53
N LEU A 439 6.13 11.79 -13.27
CA LEU A 439 6.57 10.70 -12.39
C LEU A 439 6.11 9.33 -12.87
N THR A 440 4.88 9.21 -13.38
CA THR A 440 4.33 7.96 -13.89
C THR A 440 5.00 7.57 -15.22
N ALA A 441 5.24 8.53 -16.10
CA ALA A 441 5.99 8.33 -17.34
C ALA A 441 7.47 7.94 -17.04
N ALA A 442 8.10 8.59 -16.06
CA ALA A 442 9.45 8.23 -15.61
C ALA A 442 9.50 6.81 -15.05
N ALA A 443 8.49 6.39 -14.25
CA ALA A 443 8.38 5.02 -13.78
C ALA A 443 8.28 4.01 -14.94
N THR A 444 7.51 4.36 -15.98
CA THR A 444 7.38 3.57 -17.20
C THR A 444 8.71 3.48 -17.95
N ALA A 445 9.42 4.60 -18.09
CA ALA A 445 10.75 4.65 -18.73
C ALA A 445 11.79 3.83 -17.96
N VAL A 446 11.83 3.96 -16.61
CA VAL A 446 12.70 3.14 -15.76
C VAL A 446 12.42 1.65 -15.93
N SER A 447 11.15 1.27 -16.11
CA SER A 447 10.75 -0.13 -16.35
C SER A 447 11.31 -0.71 -17.66
N LEU A 448 11.71 0.13 -18.62
CA LEU A 448 12.40 -0.30 -19.84
C LEU A 448 13.80 -0.86 -19.58
N ALA A 449 14.42 -0.53 -18.43
CA ALA A 449 15.70 -1.07 -18.02
C ALA A 449 15.64 -2.53 -17.52
N LEU A 450 14.42 -3.08 -17.32
CA LEU A 450 14.23 -4.49 -16.99
C LEU A 450 14.66 -5.40 -18.17
N PRO A 451 15.20 -6.59 -17.89
CA PRO A 451 15.52 -7.58 -18.91
C PRO A 451 14.30 -7.93 -19.77
N ARG A 452 14.49 -8.16 -21.07
CA ARG A 452 13.41 -8.53 -22.01
C ARG A 452 12.78 -9.89 -21.70
N ARG A 453 13.51 -10.80 -21.05
CA ARG A 453 13.04 -12.05 -20.46
C ARG A 453 13.64 -12.17 -19.08
N THR A 454 12.83 -12.26 -18.02
CA THR A 454 13.27 -12.92 -16.81
C THR A 454 13.42 -14.40 -17.18
N ALA A 455 14.64 -14.90 -17.19
CA ALA A 455 14.89 -16.29 -17.50
C ALA A 455 14.05 -17.17 -16.58
N THR A 456 13.23 -18.04 -17.14
CA THR A 456 12.74 -19.21 -16.40
C THR A 456 13.96 -19.88 -15.81
N PRO A 457 14.04 -20.12 -14.48
CA PRO A 457 15.21 -20.77 -13.91
C PRO A 457 15.42 -22.07 -14.67
N SER A 458 16.51 -22.17 -15.42
CA SER A 458 16.93 -23.42 -16.03
C SER A 458 17.00 -24.43 -14.88
N ARG A 459 16.24 -25.51 -14.95
CA ARG A 459 16.47 -26.70 -14.16
C ARG A 459 17.95 -27.03 -14.32
N ARG A 460 18.78 -26.77 -13.29
CA ARG A 460 20.05 -27.50 -13.18
C ARG A 460 19.63 -28.94 -12.93
N PRO A 461 20.04 -29.88 -13.78
CA PRO A 461 19.86 -31.29 -13.49
C PRO A 461 20.59 -31.60 -12.19
N ALA A 462 19.95 -32.38 -11.34
CA ALA A 462 20.48 -32.88 -10.07
C ALA A 462 21.72 -33.76 -10.30
#